data_e510f8dbe51f448f4ea2e6a5d6033a5e
#
_entry.id   e510f8dbe51f448f4ea2e6a5d6033a5e
#
_cell.length_a   1.000
_cell.length_b   1.000
_cell.length_c   1.000
_cell.angle_alpha   90.00
_cell.angle_beta   90.00
_cell.angle_gamma   90.00
#
_symmetry.space_group_name_H-M   'P 1'
#
loop_
_entity.id
_entity.type
_entity.pdbx_description
1 polymer ?
#
loop_
_entity_poly.entity_id
_entity_poly.type
_entity_poly.pdbx_seq_one_letter_code
_entity_poly.pdbx_strand_id
1 'polypeptide(L)'
;MILVPLNRPPSQCMRSKFSMMALLISGPKAPSDDIDVYLAPLVEELNELGEEGVQSFDSFRKEEFTLKAMLMWAIHDFPAYGTLSGCVVHGYLGCPICGEETESLRLSSSLKNVYHCHRRFLPPAHSFRFEKASNFLLGGVEHRLPPRQLSGSEIESKSSECGPNMPGKNPKFKNVKHKKTPTGNETEIRKAWSRRSILFDLPYWKKNPVRHVLDVMHAEKNFVEHIVGTCLGGESFEGWRKCTKRP
;
A
#
# COMPACT_ATOMS: atom_id res chain seq x y z
N MET A 1 7.98 -10.91 8.57
CA MET A 1 6.59 -11.18 8.13
C MET A 1 5.95 -12.17 9.10
N ILE A 2 4.71 -11.92 9.51
CA ILE A 2 3.98 -12.77 10.45
C ILE A 2 2.70 -13.24 9.74
N LEU A 3 2.45 -14.53 9.77
CA LEU A 3 1.22 -15.14 9.28
C LEU A 3 0.26 -15.36 10.46
N VAL A 4 -1.00 -15.00 10.26
CA VAL A 4 -2.06 -15.16 11.24
C VAL A 4 -3.14 -16.06 10.66
N PRO A 5 -3.41 -17.24 11.23
CA PRO A 5 -4.46 -18.14 10.75
C PRO A 5 -5.84 -17.57 11.08
N LEU A 6 -6.67 -17.41 10.05
CA LEU A 6 -8.01 -16.81 10.17
C LEU A 6 -9.12 -17.82 10.47
N ASN A 7 -8.83 -19.11 10.41
CA ASN A 7 -9.77 -20.19 10.72
C ASN A 7 -9.97 -20.43 12.23
N ARG A 8 -9.47 -19.53 13.06
CA ARG A 8 -9.66 -19.55 14.52
C ARG A 8 -10.67 -18.49 14.96
N PRO A 9 -11.30 -18.67 16.13
CA PRO A 9 -12.13 -17.61 16.70
C PRO A 9 -11.39 -16.27 16.80
N PRO A 10 -12.05 -15.12 16.54
CA PRO A 10 -11.40 -13.80 16.53
C PRO A 10 -10.61 -13.49 17.80
N SER A 11 -11.09 -13.96 18.98
CA SER A 11 -10.41 -13.80 20.26
C SER A 11 -9.07 -14.54 20.36
N GLN A 12 -8.77 -15.43 19.42
CA GLN A 12 -7.56 -16.25 19.40
C GLN A 12 -6.62 -15.92 18.25
N CYS A 13 -7.13 -15.42 17.11
CA CYS A 13 -6.34 -15.21 15.90
C CYS A 13 -5.08 -14.38 16.15
N MET A 14 -5.17 -13.31 16.92
CA MET A 14 -4.06 -12.39 17.16
C MET A 14 -3.19 -12.75 18.38
N ARG A 15 -3.43 -13.88 19.03
CA ARG A 15 -2.56 -14.31 20.13
C ARG A 15 -1.22 -14.81 19.59
N SER A 16 -0.11 -14.38 20.20
CA SER A 16 1.25 -14.69 19.74
C SER A 16 1.52 -16.19 19.57
N LYS A 17 0.92 -17.04 20.41
CA LYS A 17 1.07 -18.51 20.32
C LYS A 17 0.43 -19.13 19.04
N PHE A 18 -0.41 -18.39 18.34
CA PHE A 18 -1.06 -18.84 17.10
C PHE A 18 -0.53 -18.10 15.86
N SER A 19 0.32 -17.10 16.06
CA SER A 19 0.98 -16.39 14.99
C SER A 19 2.28 -17.10 14.61
N MET A 20 2.55 -17.20 13.32
CA MET A 20 3.75 -17.85 12.79
C MET A 20 4.66 -16.81 12.17
N MET A 21 5.94 -16.82 12.54
CA MET A 21 6.93 -15.99 11.86
C MET A 21 7.41 -16.72 10.62
N ALA A 22 6.90 -16.32 9.46
CA ALA A 22 7.25 -16.92 8.19
C ALA A 22 8.55 -16.38 7.58
N LEU A 23 8.85 -15.09 7.83
CA LEU A 23 10.02 -14.46 7.25
C LEU A 23 10.59 -13.42 8.21
N LEU A 24 11.89 -13.49 8.46
CA LEU A 24 12.67 -12.48 9.15
C LEU A 24 13.85 -12.07 8.27
N ILE A 25 13.86 -10.83 7.83
CA ILE A 25 14.96 -10.27 7.05
C ILE A 25 15.87 -9.52 8.00
N SER A 26 17.10 -9.99 8.15
CA SER A 26 18.13 -9.32 8.96
C SER A 26 18.87 -8.29 8.12
N GLY A 27 19.28 -7.21 8.75
CA GLY A 27 20.16 -6.23 8.14
C GLY A 27 19.81 -4.78 8.53
N PRO A 28 20.75 -3.84 8.30
CA PRO A 28 20.54 -2.45 8.65
C PRO A 28 19.64 -1.72 7.63
N LYS A 29 19.44 -2.30 6.42
CA LYS A 29 18.65 -1.70 5.34
C LYS A 29 17.45 -2.55 5.01
N ALA A 30 16.32 -1.88 4.76
CA ALA A 30 15.13 -2.52 4.23
C ALA A 30 15.40 -3.12 2.83
N PRO A 31 14.78 -4.25 2.49
CA PRO A 31 14.99 -4.93 1.19
C PRO A 31 14.51 -4.13 -0.01
N SER A 32 13.65 -3.10 0.20
CA SER A 32 13.10 -2.27 -0.87
C SER A 32 12.50 -3.12 -2.01
N ASP A 33 12.91 -2.87 -3.26
CA ASP A 33 12.40 -3.59 -4.44
C ASP A 33 12.87 -5.05 -4.50
N ASP A 34 13.91 -5.42 -3.77
CA ASP A 34 14.43 -6.81 -3.71
C ASP A 34 13.60 -7.72 -2.79
N ILE A 35 12.51 -7.21 -2.20
CA ILE A 35 11.62 -7.98 -1.32
C ILE A 35 11.11 -9.27 -1.96
N ASP A 36 10.92 -9.27 -3.27
CA ASP A 36 10.42 -10.43 -4.00
C ASP A 36 11.37 -11.64 -3.91
N VAL A 37 12.69 -11.39 -3.84
CA VAL A 37 13.70 -12.45 -3.65
C VAL A 37 13.51 -13.14 -2.29
N TYR A 38 13.21 -12.36 -1.26
CA TYR A 38 12.97 -12.89 0.08
C TYR A 38 11.62 -13.57 0.22
N LEU A 39 10.63 -13.16 -0.57
CA LEU A 39 9.29 -13.75 -0.55
C LEU A 39 9.17 -15.00 -1.41
N ALA A 40 10.10 -15.24 -2.35
CA ALA A 40 10.02 -16.37 -3.28
C ALA A 40 9.81 -17.72 -2.57
N PRO A 41 10.58 -18.09 -1.51
CA PRO A 41 10.36 -19.35 -0.82
C PRO A 41 8.96 -19.44 -0.17
N LEU A 42 8.44 -18.34 0.37
CA LEU A 42 7.10 -18.32 0.94
C LEU A 42 6.01 -18.50 -0.13
N VAL A 43 6.21 -17.90 -1.30
CA VAL A 43 5.27 -18.04 -2.42
C VAL A 43 5.28 -19.47 -2.95
N GLU A 44 6.42 -20.12 -3.01
CA GLU A 44 6.57 -21.53 -3.39
C GLU A 44 5.80 -22.43 -2.39
N GLU A 45 6.00 -22.28 -1.09
CA GLU A 45 5.28 -23.02 -0.05
C GLU A 45 3.77 -22.77 -0.12
N LEU A 46 3.34 -21.53 -0.35
CA LEU A 46 1.92 -21.19 -0.46
C LEU A 46 1.27 -21.76 -1.73
N ASN A 47 2.02 -21.94 -2.80
CA ASN A 47 1.55 -22.63 -4.02
C ASN A 47 1.34 -24.13 -3.74
N GLU A 48 2.32 -24.79 -3.12
CA GLU A 48 2.20 -26.19 -2.71
C GLU A 48 1.00 -26.41 -1.80
N LEU A 49 0.88 -25.57 -0.74
CA LEU A 49 -0.24 -25.64 0.19
C LEU A 49 -1.59 -25.35 -0.46
N GLY A 50 -1.62 -24.49 -1.48
CA GLY A 50 -2.86 -24.12 -2.17
C GLY A 50 -3.33 -25.16 -3.18
N GLU A 51 -2.42 -25.77 -3.93
CA GLU A 51 -2.71 -26.68 -5.02
C GLU A 51 -2.80 -28.13 -4.53
N GLU A 52 -1.72 -28.66 -4.02
CA GLU A 52 -1.62 -30.07 -3.59
C GLU A 52 -1.99 -30.24 -2.12
N GLY A 53 -1.50 -29.36 -1.27
CA GLY A 53 -1.57 -29.47 0.16
C GLY A 53 -0.51 -30.40 0.73
N VAL A 54 -0.40 -30.43 2.04
CA VAL A 54 0.59 -31.23 2.78
C VAL A 54 -0.10 -32.21 3.70
N GLN A 55 0.33 -33.48 3.68
CA GLN A 55 -0.18 -34.50 4.59
C GLN A 55 0.18 -34.13 6.03
N SER A 56 -0.82 -34.05 6.86
CA SER A 56 -0.73 -33.62 8.25
C SER A 56 -1.53 -34.55 9.15
N PHE A 57 -1.17 -34.60 10.43
CA PHE A 57 -1.84 -35.44 11.41
C PHE A 57 -2.55 -34.61 12.46
N ASP A 58 -3.87 -34.81 12.60
CA ASP A 58 -4.65 -34.22 13.69
C ASP A 58 -4.49 -35.07 14.96
N SER A 59 -3.71 -34.56 15.90
CA SER A 59 -3.44 -35.28 17.16
C SER A 59 -4.67 -35.39 18.06
N PHE A 60 -5.68 -34.57 17.90
CA PHE A 60 -6.92 -34.61 18.65
C PHE A 60 -7.87 -35.69 18.09
N ARG A 61 -8.09 -35.64 16.78
CA ARG A 61 -8.95 -36.63 16.08
C ARG A 61 -8.27 -37.97 15.80
N LYS A 62 -6.92 -38.00 15.90
CA LYS A 62 -6.08 -39.18 15.57
C LYS A 62 -6.24 -39.62 14.11
N GLU A 63 -6.37 -38.67 13.20
CA GLU A 63 -6.54 -38.94 11.78
C GLU A 63 -5.54 -38.14 10.93
N GLU A 64 -5.21 -38.68 9.76
CA GLU A 64 -4.44 -37.97 8.75
C GLU A 64 -5.38 -37.11 7.90
N PHE A 65 -4.91 -35.93 7.50
CA PHE A 65 -5.65 -35.06 6.61
C PHE A 65 -4.69 -34.27 5.71
N THR A 66 -5.20 -33.81 4.58
CA THR A 66 -4.43 -32.91 3.69
C THR A 66 -4.66 -31.47 4.13
N LEU A 67 -3.61 -30.85 4.66
CA LEU A 67 -3.63 -29.44 5.01
C LEU A 67 -3.51 -28.59 3.75
N LYS A 68 -4.51 -27.76 3.49
CA LYS A 68 -4.48 -26.73 2.45
C LYS A 68 -4.57 -25.35 3.07
N ALA A 69 -3.82 -24.40 2.53
CA ALA A 69 -3.85 -23.03 2.98
C ALA A 69 -3.69 -22.03 1.81
N MET A 70 -4.22 -20.84 2.00
CA MET A 70 -4.07 -19.75 1.06
C MET A 70 -3.91 -18.41 1.79
N LEU A 71 -3.15 -17.51 1.20
CA LEU A 71 -3.01 -16.14 1.69
C LEU A 71 -4.25 -15.34 1.30
N MET A 72 -5.04 -14.90 2.30
CA MET A 72 -6.26 -14.16 2.04
C MET A 72 -5.99 -12.69 1.69
N TRP A 73 -5.20 -12.00 2.50
CA TRP A 73 -4.75 -10.62 2.28
C TRP A 73 -3.48 -10.35 3.07
N ALA A 74 -2.85 -9.24 2.79
CA ALA A 74 -1.68 -8.76 3.51
C ALA A 74 -1.94 -7.36 4.08
N ILE A 75 -1.60 -7.15 5.35
CA ILE A 75 -1.76 -5.88 6.08
C ILE A 75 -0.40 -5.22 6.20
N HIS A 76 -0.32 -3.95 5.87
CA HIS A 76 0.95 -3.21 5.79
C HIS A 76 0.80 -1.79 6.34
N ASP A 77 1.91 -1.25 6.83
CA ASP A 77 2.07 0.20 6.89
C ASP A 77 2.20 0.78 5.46
N PHE A 78 2.14 2.09 5.34
CA PHE A 78 2.11 2.74 4.03
C PHE A 78 3.39 2.50 3.19
N PRO A 79 4.62 2.56 3.74
CA PRO A 79 5.83 2.20 3.01
C PRO A 79 5.88 0.74 2.57
N ALA A 80 5.54 -0.20 3.46
CA ALA A 80 5.52 -1.62 3.12
C ALA A 80 4.41 -1.97 2.12
N TYR A 81 3.31 -1.23 2.09
CA TYR A 81 2.29 -1.36 1.05
C TYR A 81 2.92 -1.19 -0.34
N GLY A 82 3.68 -0.11 -0.55
CA GLY A 82 4.38 0.12 -1.82
C GLY A 82 5.37 -0.99 -2.14
N THR A 83 6.19 -1.36 -1.15
CA THR A 83 7.21 -2.39 -1.31
C THR A 83 6.61 -3.74 -1.69
N LEU A 84 5.49 -4.16 -1.11
CA LEU A 84 4.91 -5.48 -1.34
C LEU A 84 3.95 -5.53 -2.52
N SER A 85 3.19 -4.47 -2.77
CA SER A 85 2.25 -4.42 -3.89
C SER A 85 2.86 -3.97 -5.22
N GLY A 86 4.03 -3.35 -5.19
CA GLY A 86 4.63 -2.67 -6.33
C GLY A 86 3.96 -1.34 -6.70
N CYS A 87 3.03 -0.86 -5.86
CA CYS A 87 2.36 0.42 -6.06
C CYS A 87 3.27 1.58 -5.66
N VAL A 88 3.17 2.69 -6.38
CA VAL A 88 3.83 3.94 -6.00
C VAL A 88 3.10 4.56 -4.80
N VAL A 89 3.79 4.75 -3.68
CA VAL A 89 3.23 5.31 -2.43
C VAL A 89 3.79 6.70 -2.09
N HIS A 90 4.48 7.32 -3.02
CA HIS A 90 5.03 8.68 -2.85
C HIS A 90 5.03 9.44 -4.19
N GLY A 91 5.34 10.73 -4.14
CA GLY A 91 5.31 11.58 -5.32
C GLY A 91 3.89 11.96 -5.73
N TYR A 92 3.63 12.09 -7.02
CA TYR A 92 2.34 12.59 -7.52
C TYR A 92 1.22 11.55 -7.51
N LEU A 93 1.53 10.27 -7.63
CA LEU A 93 0.56 9.16 -7.67
C LEU A 93 0.59 8.29 -6.41
N GLY A 94 1.00 8.85 -5.29
CA GLY A 94 1.21 8.11 -4.05
C GLY A 94 -0.05 7.63 -3.32
N CYS A 95 -1.17 7.47 -4.00
CA CYS A 95 -2.40 6.92 -3.43
C CYS A 95 -2.73 5.57 -4.06
N PRO A 96 -2.59 4.44 -3.32
CA PRO A 96 -2.87 3.12 -3.87
C PRO A 96 -4.35 2.87 -4.21
N ILE A 97 -5.26 3.68 -3.63
CA ILE A 97 -6.69 3.57 -3.89
C ILE A 97 -7.06 4.31 -5.18
N CYS A 98 -6.52 5.53 -5.36
CA CYS A 98 -6.80 6.35 -6.52
C CYS A 98 -5.97 5.94 -7.74
N GLY A 99 -4.78 5.34 -7.52
CA GLY A 99 -3.89 4.94 -8.61
C GLY A 99 -3.57 6.09 -9.56
N GLU A 100 -3.82 5.87 -10.84
CA GLU A 100 -3.60 6.86 -11.91
C GLU A 100 -4.51 8.08 -11.81
N GLU A 101 -5.66 7.97 -11.13
CA GLU A 101 -6.59 9.07 -10.87
C GLU A 101 -6.24 9.87 -9.61
N THR A 102 -5.05 9.66 -9.05
CA THR A 102 -4.58 10.44 -7.89
C THR A 102 -4.37 11.89 -8.29
N GLU A 103 -5.03 12.79 -7.58
CA GLU A 103 -4.79 14.22 -7.72
C GLU A 103 -3.92 14.71 -6.58
N SER A 104 -2.82 15.31 -6.93
CA SER A 104 -1.86 15.84 -5.98
C SER A 104 -1.45 17.26 -6.34
N LEU A 105 -1.20 18.06 -5.30
CA LEU A 105 -0.66 19.39 -5.41
C LEU A 105 0.65 19.46 -4.65
N ARG A 106 1.69 20.01 -5.30
CA ARG A 106 2.96 20.29 -4.63
C ARG A 106 2.89 21.65 -3.96
N LEU A 107 3.02 21.65 -2.65
CA LEU A 107 3.07 22.90 -1.87
C LEU A 107 4.39 23.62 -2.10
N SER A 108 4.34 24.91 -2.43
CA SER A 108 5.53 25.72 -2.71
C SER A 108 6.41 25.95 -1.48
N SER A 109 5.80 26.09 -0.31
CA SER A 109 6.51 26.37 0.95
C SER A 109 7.22 25.15 1.53
N SER A 110 6.56 23.99 1.55
CA SER A 110 7.10 22.76 2.16
C SER A 110 7.74 21.81 1.16
N LEU A 111 7.55 22.06 -0.14
CA LEU A 111 7.96 21.17 -1.23
C LEU A 111 7.42 19.73 -1.11
N LYS A 112 6.33 19.56 -0.35
CA LYS A 112 5.64 18.27 -0.18
C LYS A 112 4.45 18.17 -1.11
N ASN A 113 4.17 16.95 -1.57
CA ASN A 113 2.93 16.66 -2.27
C ASN A 113 1.81 16.42 -1.26
N VAL A 114 0.67 17.02 -1.50
CA VAL A 114 -0.58 16.75 -0.78
C VAL A 114 -1.59 16.17 -1.74
N TYR A 115 -2.33 15.18 -1.27
CA TYR A 115 -3.39 14.55 -2.05
C TYR A 115 -4.71 15.18 -1.63
N HIS A 116 -5.44 15.66 -2.60
CA HIS A 116 -6.71 16.33 -2.39
C HIS A 116 -7.84 15.55 -3.09
N CYS A 117 -9.05 16.07 -3.08
CA CYS A 117 -10.20 15.43 -3.72
C CYS A 117 -10.77 14.22 -2.97
N HIS A 118 -10.50 14.09 -1.67
CA HIS A 118 -11.08 13.03 -0.84
C HIS A 118 -12.60 13.13 -0.71
N ARG A 119 -13.20 14.33 -0.94
CA ARG A 119 -14.64 14.53 -0.91
C ARG A 119 -15.41 13.67 -1.92
N ARG A 120 -14.76 13.22 -2.99
CA ARG A 120 -15.37 12.32 -3.98
C ARG A 120 -15.75 10.96 -3.42
N PHE A 121 -15.18 10.56 -2.27
CA PHE A 121 -15.53 9.31 -1.57
C PHE A 121 -16.71 9.45 -0.62
N LEU A 122 -17.17 10.67 -0.35
CA LEU A 122 -18.39 10.90 0.41
C LEU A 122 -19.63 10.56 -0.42
N PRO A 123 -20.76 10.22 0.23
CA PRO A 123 -22.03 10.04 -0.48
C PRO A 123 -22.36 11.23 -1.38
N PRO A 124 -22.99 11.04 -2.54
CA PRO A 124 -23.26 12.11 -3.49
C PRO A 124 -24.04 13.31 -2.90
N ALA A 125 -24.92 13.06 -1.93
CA ALA A 125 -25.72 14.10 -1.28
C ALA A 125 -25.07 14.72 -0.03
N HIS A 126 -23.81 14.35 0.30
CA HIS A 126 -23.15 14.83 1.51
C HIS A 126 -22.86 16.33 1.42
N SER A 127 -23.19 17.10 2.48
CA SER A 127 -23.04 18.56 2.50
C SER A 127 -21.62 19.03 2.17
N PHE A 128 -20.58 18.38 2.65
CA PHE A 128 -19.19 18.74 2.38
C PHE A 128 -18.81 18.66 0.89
N ARG A 129 -19.56 17.94 0.08
CA ARG A 129 -19.32 17.95 -1.37
C ARG A 129 -19.70 19.27 -2.01
N PHE A 130 -20.67 19.98 -1.45
CA PHE A 130 -21.24 21.20 -1.97
C PHE A 130 -20.69 22.48 -1.31
N GLU A 131 -19.90 22.35 -0.26
CA GLU A 131 -19.27 23.49 0.36
C GLU A 131 -18.35 24.22 -0.61
N LYS A 132 -18.63 25.50 -0.83
CA LYS A 132 -17.76 26.42 -1.57
C LYS A 132 -16.60 26.83 -0.66
N ALA A 133 -15.49 26.16 -0.77
CA ALA A 133 -14.65 26.15 0.38
C ALA A 133 -13.40 27.02 0.24
N SER A 134 -13.34 28.10 0.97
CA SER A 134 -12.13 28.63 1.57
C SER A 134 -11.40 27.60 2.47
N ASN A 135 -12.11 26.58 2.93
CA ASN A 135 -11.63 25.55 3.85
C ASN A 135 -10.95 24.35 3.17
N PHE A 136 -11.05 24.24 1.86
CA PHE A 136 -10.43 23.15 1.11
C PHE A 136 -9.37 23.70 0.14
N LEU A 137 -8.29 22.99 0.01
CA LEU A 137 -7.07 23.40 -0.71
C LEU A 137 -7.35 23.86 -2.15
N LEU A 138 -8.31 23.22 -2.82
CA LEU A 138 -8.87 23.63 -4.12
C LEU A 138 -10.37 23.79 -3.94
N GLY A 139 -10.81 24.99 -3.57
CA GLY A 139 -12.22 25.31 -3.35
C GLY A 139 -13.10 24.98 -4.55
N GLY A 140 -14.33 24.58 -4.30
CA GLY A 140 -15.33 24.26 -5.31
C GLY A 140 -16.23 23.10 -4.92
N VAL A 141 -17.29 22.91 -5.68
CA VAL A 141 -18.21 21.79 -5.51
C VAL A 141 -17.60 20.52 -6.08
N GLU A 142 -17.69 19.41 -5.33
CA GLU A 142 -17.16 18.12 -5.76
C GLU A 142 -18.28 17.26 -6.38
N HIS A 143 -18.29 17.15 -7.69
CA HIS A 143 -19.27 16.36 -8.45
C HIS A 143 -18.77 14.98 -8.86
N ARG A 144 -17.47 14.75 -8.81
CA ARG A 144 -16.85 13.50 -9.30
C ARG A 144 -17.19 12.33 -8.41
N LEU A 145 -17.31 11.18 -9.02
CA LEU A 145 -17.41 9.90 -8.32
C LEU A 145 -16.02 9.43 -7.86
N PRO A 146 -15.96 8.54 -6.85
CA PRO A 146 -14.71 7.89 -6.48
C PRO A 146 -14.14 7.11 -7.67
N PRO A 147 -12.82 6.91 -7.76
CA PRO A 147 -12.22 6.10 -8.79
C PRO A 147 -12.79 4.69 -8.79
N ARG A 148 -12.92 4.11 -9.98
CA ARG A 148 -13.31 2.71 -10.10
C ARG A 148 -12.24 1.82 -9.46
N GLN A 149 -12.66 0.92 -8.61
CA GLN A 149 -11.76 -0.10 -8.07
C GLN A 149 -11.32 -1.05 -9.19
N LEU A 150 -10.00 -1.18 -9.37
CA LEU A 150 -9.43 -2.11 -10.34
C LEU A 150 -9.48 -3.54 -9.82
N SER A 151 -9.81 -4.46 -10.72
CA SER A 151 -9.69 -5.89 -10.44
C SER A 151 -8.23 -6.33 -10.31
N GLY A 152 -7.99 -7.47 -9.70
CA GLY A 152 -6.63 -8.01 -9.58
C GLY A 152 -5.98 -8.29 -10.92
N SER A 153 -6.76 -8.73 -11.92
CA SER A 153 -6.25 -8.98 -13.27
C SER A 153 -5.85 -7.69 -13.99
N GLU A 154 -6.60 -6.61 -13.79
CA GLU A 154 -6.24 -5.29 -14.35
C GLU A 154 -4.97 -4.75 -13.70
N ILE A 155 -4.82 -4.91 -12.38
CA ILE A 155 -3.60 -4.50 -11.67
C ILE A 155 -2.41 -5.34 -12.11
N GLU A 156 -2.57 -6.66 -12.23
CA GLU A 156 -1.52 -7.54 -12.74
C GLU A 156 -1.05 -7.11 -14.12
N SER A 157 -1.98 -6.87 -15.05
CA SER A 157 -1.67 -6.39 -16.41
C SER A 157 -0.88 -5.09 -16.38
N LYS A 158 -1.40 -4.06 -15.69
CA LYS A 158 -0.75 -2.75 -15.58
C LYS A 158 0.65 -2.81 -14.93
N SER A 159 0.81 -3.60 -13.88
CA SER A 159 2.08 -3.75 -13.18
C SER A 159 3.11 -4.53 -14.00
N SER A 160 2.67 -5.50 -14.80
CA SER A 160 3.53 -6.28 -15.70
C SER A 160 4.13 -5.43 -16.84
N GLU A 161 3.46 -4.36 -17.24
CA GLU A 161 3.99 -3.38 -18.21
C GLU A 161 5.24 -2.63 -17.70
N CYS A 162 5.52 -2.68 -16.40
CA CYS A 162 6.69 -2.03 -15.81
C CYS A 162 7.99 -2.80 -16.07
N GLY A 163 7.91 -4.00 -16.65
CA GLY A 163 9.03 -4.88 -16.90
C GLY A 163 9.40 -5.76 -15.72
N PRO A 164 10.32 -6.72 -15.90
CA PRO A 164 10.73 -7.63 -14.86
C PRO A 164 11.48 -6.88 -13.75
N ASN A 165 11.22 -7.28 -12.51
CA ASN A 165 12.01 -6.85 -11.38
C ASN A 165 13.40 -7.48 -11.47
N MET A 166 14.44 -6.66 -11.66
CA MET A 166 15.83 -7.13 -11.74
C MET A 166 16.49 -6.96 -10.37
N PRO A 167 16.71 -8.05 -9.61
CA PRO A 167 17.34 -7.99 -8.30
C PRO A 167 18.68 -7.25 -8.35
N GLY A 168 18.94 -6.41 -7.35
CA GLY A 168 20.19 -5.66 -7.23
C GLY A 168 20.34 -4.48 -8.21
N LYS A 169 19.45 -4.31 -9.15
CA LYS A 169 19.33 -3.09 -9.94
C LYS A 169 18.12 -2.32 -9.42
N ASN A 170 18.35 -1.46 -8.43
CA ASN A 170 17.38 -0.37 -8.21
C ASN A 170 17.17 0.25 -9.60
N PRO A 171 15.98 0.18 -10.19
CA PRO A 171 15.65 1.11 -11.23
C PRO A 171 15.82 2.45 -10.53
N LYS A 172 16.97 3.11 -10.72
CA LYS A 172 17.10 4.51 -10.34
C LYS A 172 15.86 5.09 -10.97
N PHE A 173 14.87 5.46 -10.14
CA PHE A 173 13.84 6.35 -10.60
C PHE A 173 14.65 7.43 -11.30
N LYS A 174 14.74 7.35 -12.59
CA LYS A 174 15.33 8.42 -13.36
C LYS A 174 14.44 9.56 -12.93
N ASN A 175 14.96 10.38 -12.00
CA ASN A 175 14.35 11.64 -11.72
C ASN A 175 14.16 12.22 -13.10
N VAL A 176 12.97 12.04 -13.66
CA VAL A 176 12.59 12.71 -14.87
C VAL A 176 12.74 14.15 -14.46
N LYS A 177 13.89 14.71 -14.83
CA LYS A 177 14.15 16.12 -14.58
C LYS A 177 12.95 16.80 -15.21
N HIS A 178 12.09 17.37 -14.39
CA HIS A 178 11.01 18.19 -14.87
C HIS A 178 11.66 19.30 -15.70
N LYS A 179 11.89 19.03 -16.96
CA LYS A 179 12.02 20.09 -17.93
C LYS A 179 10.72 20.84 -17.82
N LYS A 180 10.76 22.07 -17.34
CA LYS A 180 9.67 23.02 -17.47
C LYS A 180 9.33 23.01 -18.96
N THR A 181 8.26 22.30 -19.33
CA THR A 181 7.74 22.38 -20.68
C THR A 181 7.00 23.69 -20.78
N PRO A 182 7.45 24.60 -21.66
CA PRO A 182 6.58 25.65 -22.13
C PRO A 182 5.51 24.95 -22.97
N THR A 183 4.25 25.06 -22.54
CA THR A 183 3.05 24.81 -23.36
C THR A 183 3.24 23.87 -24.57
N GLY A 184 3.05 22.55 -24.35
CA GLY A 184 3.09 21.57 -25.44
C GLY A 184 2.64 20.21 -24.94
N ASN A 185 1.55 19.72 -25.51
CA ASN A 185 0.86 18.44 -25.28
C ASN A 185 1.78 17.20 -25.37
N GLU A 186 2.43 16.84 -24.29
CA GLU A 186 2.89 15.48 -24.07
C GLU A 186 2.43 15.06 -22.69
N THR A 187 1.33 14.37 -22.65
CA THR A 187 0.83 13.67 -21.47
C THR A 187 1.76 12.48 -21.23
N GLU A 188 2.82 12.72 -20.48
CA GLU A 188 3.66 11.65 -19.96
C GLU A 188 2.75 10.79 -19.07
N ILE A 189 2.44 9.57 -19.53
CA ILE A 189 1.54 8.65 -18.83
C ILE A 189 2.25 8.24 -17.54
N ARG A 190 1.84 8.81 -16.43
CA ARG A 190 2.36 8.47 -15.11
C ARG A 190 1.80 7.12 -14.71
N LYS A 191 2.67 6.19 -14.35
CA LYS A 191 2.28 4.85 -13.91
C LYS A 191 2.10 4.82 -12.40
N ALA A 192 1.02 4.23 -11.94
CA ALA A 192 0.73 4.04 -10.52
C ALA A 192 1.47 2.83 -9.92
N TRP A 193 2.02 1.97 -10.77
CA TRP A 193 2.84 0.82 -10.37
C TRP A 193 4.26 0.96 -10.90
N SER A 194 5.23 0.56 -10.07
CA SER A 194 6.66 0.55 -10.42
C SER A 194 7.15 -0.83 -10.83
N ARG A 195 6.48 -1.89 -10.37
CA ARG A 195 6.82 -3.29 -10.64
C ARG A 195 5.61 -4.20 -10.42
N ARG A 196 5.68 -5.43 -10.92
CA ARG A 196 4.75 -6.51 -10.59
C ARG A 196 5.20 -7.17 -9.29
N SER A 197 4.29 -7.35 -8.35
CA SER A 197 4.55 -8.09 -7.10
C SER A 197 4.63 -9.59 -7.36
N ILE A 198 5.55 -10.28 -6.69
CA ILE A 198 5.67 -11.75 -6.74
C ILE A 198 4.41 -12.47 -6.23
N LEU A 199 3.60 -11.81 -5.40
CA LEU A 199 2.33 -12.38 -4.93
C LEU A 199 1.34 -12.69 -6.05
N PHE A 200 1.52 -12.12 -7.24
CA PHE A 200 0.74 -12.51 -8.42
C PHE A 200 1.14 -13.88 -8.99
N ASP A 201 2.21 -14.49 -8.50
CA ASP A 201 2.58 -15.88 -8.83
C ASP A 201 1.70 -16.90 -8.06
N LEU A 202 0.92 -16.44 -7.08
CA LEU A 202 -0.14 -17.21 -6.46
C LEU A 202 -1.38 -17.20 -7.38
N PRO A 203 -1.84 -18.34 -7.90
CA PRO A 203 -2.90 -18.41 -8.93
C PRO A 203 -4.21 -17.75 -8.53
N TYR A 204 -4.50 -17.74 -7.23
CA TYR A 204 -5.73 -17.17 -6.66
C TYR A 204 -5.61 -15.68 -6.34
N TRP A 205 -4.40 -15.10 -6.24
CA TRP A 205 -4.19 -13.73 -5.76
C TRP A 205 -4.93 -12.67 -6.56
N LYS A 206 -4.91 -12.78 -7.89
CA LYS A 206 -5.62 -11.84 -8.77
C LYS A 206 -7.14 -11.93 -8.66
N LYS A 207 -7.67 -13.05 -8.16
CA LYS A 207 -9.11 -13.25 -7.95
C LYS A 207 -9.58 -12.69 -6.61
N ASN A 208 -8.68 -12.43 -5.67
CA ASN A 208 -9.04 -11.87 -4.37
C ASN A 208 -9.56 -10.43 -4.54
N PRO A 209 -10.72 -10.12 -3.98
CA PRO A 209 -11.26 -8.75 -4.03
C PRO A 209 -10.44 -7.79 -3.17
N VAL A 210 -9.85 -8.29 -2.08
CA VAL A 210 -8.98 -7.53 -1.17
C VAL A 210 -7.63 -8.24 -1.10
N ARG A 211 -6.57 -7.58 -1.55
CA ARG A 211 -5.21 -8.17 -1.59
C ARG A 211 -4.27 -7.51 -0.59
N HIS A 212 -4.25 -6.20 -0.59
CA HIS A 212 -3.43 -5.39 0.30
C HIS A 212 -4.31 -4.44 1.09
N VAL A 213 -4.07 -4.35 2.38
CA VAL A 213 -4.81 -3.50 3.32
C VAL A 213 -3.81 -2.63 4.08
N LEU A 214 -4.15 -1.38 4.29
CA LEU A 214 -3.38 -0.51 5.17
C LEU A 214 -3.65 -0.87 6.62
N ASP A 215 -2.60 -0.87 7.43
CA ASP A 215 -2.70 -1.01 8.88
C ASP A 215 -3.33 0.24 9.48
N VAL A 216 -4.61 0.16 9.76
CA VAL A 216 -5.39 1.26 10.33
C VAL A 216 -4.86 1.64 11.71
N MET A 217 -4.46 0.67 12.53
CA MET A 217 -3.94 0.94 13.87
C MET A 217 -2.65 1.75 13.82
N HIS A 218 -1.76 1.41 12.88
CA HIS A 218 -0.53 2.16 12.66
C HIS A 218 -0.81 3.58 12.14
N ALA A 219 -1.77 3.73 11.23
CA ALA A 219 -2.18 5.03 10.71
C ALA A 219 -2.80 5.92 11.80
N GLU A 220 -3.70 5.37 12.62
CA GLU A 220 -4.34 6.07 13.74
C GLU A 220 -3.31 6.47 14.80
N LYS A 221 -2.41 5.56 15.17
CA LYS A 221 -1.32 5.87 16.09
C LYS A 221 -0.49 7.05 15.60
N ASN A 222 -0.03 7.03 14.35
CA ASN A 222 0.75 8.11 13.77
C ASN A 222 -0.03 9.43 13.76
N PHE A 223 -1.32 9.39 13.45
CA PHE A 223 -2.19 10.56 13.47
C PHE A 223 -2.30 11.17 14.87
N VAL A 224 -2.55 10.34 15.90
CA VAL A 224 -2.63 10.78 17.29
C VAL A 224 -1.28 11.33 17.77
N GLU A 225 -0.18 10.65 17.49
CA GLU A 225 1.17 11.12 17.82
C GLU A 225 1.47 12.48 17.20
N HIS A 226 1.02 12.70 15.97
CA HIS A 226 1.18 13.98 15.28
C HIS A 226 0.37 15.10 15.94
N ILE A 227 -0.89 14.85 16.29
CA ILE A 227 -1.73 15.84 16.96
C ILE A 227 -1.18 16.17 18.35
N VAL A 228 -0.95 15.14 19.16
CA VAL A 228 -0.46 15.30 20.52
C VAL A 228 0.91 15.98 20.53
N GLY A 229 1.83 15.57 19.67
CA GLY A 229 3.14 16.20 19.55
C GLY A 229 3.05 17.67 19.14
N THR A 230 2.11 18.03 18.25
CA THR A 230 1.88 19.41 17.84
C THR A 230 1.30 20.25 19.01
N CYS A 231 0.33 19.69 19.73
CA CYS A 231 -0.34 20.39 20.84
C CYS A 231 0.58 20.56 22.06
N LEU A 232 1.41 19.57 22.36
CA LEU A 232 2.28 19.56 23.55
C LEU A 232 3.69 20.12 23.28
N GLY A 233 4.01 20.51 22.04
CA GLY A 233 5.33 21.05 21.69
C GLY A 233 6.48 20.03 21.79
N GLY A 234 6.19 18.73 21.64
CA GLY A 234 7.17 17.65 21.76
C GLY A 234 8.33 17.72 20.76
N GLU A 235 9.52 17.37 21.19
CA GLU A 235 10.77 17.45 20.42
C GLU A 235 10.85 16.46 19.23
N SER A 236 9.98 15.45 19.17
CA SER A 236 9.95 14.45 18.10
C SER A 236 9.51 14.98 16.72
N PHE A 237 9.29 16.30 16.59
CA PHE A 237 8.71 16.97 15.42
C PHE A 237 9.68 17.87 14.65
N GLU A 238 10.91 17.45 14.45
CA GLU A 238 11.89 18.23 13.64
C GLU A 238 11.38 18.55 12.22
N GLY A 239 10.55 17.69 11.65
CA GLY A 239 10.01 17.91 10.31
C GLY A 239 9.01 19.06 10.21
N TRP A 240 8.28 19.36 11.31
CA TRP A 240 7.23 20.40 11.34
C TRP A 240 7.75 21.77 11.75
N ARG A 241 8.81 21.86 12.56
CA ARG A 241 9.41 23.15 12.94
C ARG A 241 9.86 23.99 11.74
N LYS A 242 10.17 23.36 10.61
CA LYS A 242 10.52 24.07 9.38
C LYS A 242 9.33 24.72 8.67
N CYS A 243 8.10 24.24 8.95
CA CYS A 243 6.88 24.82 8.37
C CYS A 243 6.30 25.98 9.17
N THR A 244 6.57 26.07 10.47
CA THR A 244 6.00 27.10 11.35
C THR A 244 6.87 28.36 11.52
N LYS A 245 8.09 28.33 11.07
CA LYS A 245 8.89 29.59 10.98
C LYS A 245 8.40 30.37 9.76
N ARG A 246 7.41 31.23 9.98
CA ARG A 246 7.15 32.36 9.09
C ARG A 246 8.21 33.44 9.32
N PRO A 247 8.58 34.17 8.30
CA PRO A 247 9.47 35.33 8.43
C PRO A 247 8.85 36.40 9.31
#